data_166284809120cfa7374e63d15994a0a3
#
_entry.id   166284809120cfa7374e63d15994a0a3
#
_cell.length_a   1.000
_cell.length_b   1.000
_cell.length_c   1.000
_cell.angle_alpha   90.00
_cell.angle_beta   90.00
_cell.angle_gamma   90.00
#
_symmetry.space_group_name_H-M   'P 1'
#
loop_
_entity.id
_entity.type
_entity.pdbx_description
1 polymer ?
#
loop_
_entity_poly.entity_id
_entity_poly.type
_entity_poly.pdbx_seq_one_letter_code
_entity_poly.pdbx_strand_id
1 'polypeptide(L)'
;MNGGDEVAAAPAGPPQSLDWKFSQVFGERTAGEEVQEVDIISAIEFDKTGDHLATGDRGGRVVLFERTDTKDHGVPRRDLERMEYPIGRHPEFRYKTEFQSHEPEFDYLKSLEIEEKINKIRWCQTANGALFLLSTNDKTIKFWKVQEKKVKKISDMNLDPSKAVGNGSIASSSTPKHCLANGGSPDRSYNYLGNDFSFPPGGLPSLRLPVVVVLYTVTSQETNLVARCRRVYAHAHDYHINSVSNNRYTDIVPLILLSSDGETFISADDLRINLWNLEISNQSFNIVDVKPANMEDLTEVITSAEFHPTHCNTLAYSSSKGSIRVIDLRQSALCDSHAKLFEEPEAPGSRSFFTEIIASISDIKFARDGRYILSRDYMTLKLWDINMDSGPVATFQVHEYLRPKLCDLYENDSIFDKFECCLSGDGLRVATGSYSNLFRVFGCAPGSTEATTLEASKNPMRRQVQTPSRPSRSLSSITRVVRRGAENPGVDANGNAFDFTTKLLHLAWHPTENSIACAAANSLYMYYA
;
A
#
# COMPACT_ATOMS: atom_id res chain seq x y z
N MET A 1 -33.28 -37.81 -36.13
CA MET A 1 -32.82 -36.62 -36.86
C MET A 1 -33.41 -35.42 -36.17
N ASN A 2 -32.67 -34.81 -35.28
CA ASN A 2 -32.89 -33.46 -34.80
C ASN A 2 -31.50 -32.92 -34.52
N GLY A 3 -31.01 -32.09 -35.46
CA GLY A 3 -29.78 -31.34 -35.36
C GLY A 3 -30.01 -30.17 -34.40
N GLY A 4 -29.27 -30.15 -33.31
CA GLY A 4 -29.12 -28.98 -32.47
C GLY A 4 -28.03 -28.11 -33.05
N ASP A 5 -28.38 -26.93 -33.54
CA ASP A 5 -27.42 -25.88 -33.94
C ASP A 5 -26.69 -25.37 -32.69
N GLU A 6 -25.44 -25.78 -32.55
CA GLU A 6 -24.48 -25.16 -31.65
C GLU A 6 -24.14 -23.78 -32.22
N VAL A 7 -24.77 -22.72 -31.67
CA VAL A 7 -24.41 -21.35 -31.97
C VAL A 7 -23.02 -21.08 -31.36
N ALA A 8 -21.99 -21.18 -32.18
CA ALA A 8 -20.64 -20.77 -31.82
C ALA A 8 -20.68 -19.28 -31.44
N ALA A 9 -20.35 -19.00 -30.16
CA ALA A 9 -20.18 -17.64 -29.69
C ALA A 9 -19.09 -16.94 -30.53
N ALA A 10 -19.42 -15.79 -31.08
CA ALA A 10 -18.47 -14.97 -31.83
C ALA A 10 -17.27 -14.62 -30.93
N PRO A 11 -16.03 -14.62 -31.45
CA PRO A 11 -14.86 -14.23 -30.68
C PRO A 11 -15.06 -12.81 -30.16
N ALA A 12 -14.91 -12.63 -28.83
CA ALA A 12 -14.93 -11.32 -28.21
C ALA A 12 -13.86 -10.45 -28.87
N GLY A 13 -14.27 -9.27 -29.37
CA GLY A 13 -13.35 -8.32 -29.96
C GLY A 13 -12.27 -7.90 -28.95
N PRO A 14 -11.16 -7.29 -29.42
CA PRO A 14 -10.10 -6.84 -28.52
C PRO A 14 -10.68 -5.91 -27.44
N PRO A 15 -10.22 -6.05 -26.17
CA PRO A 15 -10.72 -5.22 -25.08
C PRO A 15 -10.52 -3.75 -25.43
N GLN A 16 -11.58 -2.95 -25.29
CA GLN A 16 -11.52 -1.51 -25.55
C GLN A 16 -10.53 -0.85 -24.57
N SER A 17 -9.78 0.14 -25.07
CA SER A 17 -8.93 0.98 -24.21
C SER A 17 -9.78 1.69 -23.16
N LEU A 18 -9.29 1.75 -21.92
CA LEU A 18 -9.97 2.41 -20.82
C LEU A 18 -9.85 3.94 -20.93
N ASP A 19 -10.94 4.64 -20.62
CA ASP A 19 -10.98 6.11 -20.53
C ASP A 19 -10.78 6.54 -19.07
N TRP A 20 -9.53 6.80 -18.71
CA TRP A 20 -9.14 7.12 -17.33
C TRP A 20 -9.55 8.53 -16.92
N LYS A 21 -10.23 8.63 -15.79
CA LYS A 21 -10.71 9.87 -15.18
C LYS A 21 -10.17 10.02 -13.76
N PHE A 22 -9.92 11.28 -13.40
CA PHE A 22 -9.59 11.62 -12.02
C PHE A 22 -10.82 11.40 -11.12
N SER A 23 -10.59 10.77 -9.97
CA SER A 23 -11.60 10.59 -8.92
C SER A 23 -11.37 11.55 -7.76
N GLN A 24 -10.28 11.33 -7.02
CA GLN A 24 -10.01 12.02 -5.76
C GLN A 24 -8.51 12.25 -5.56
N VAL A 25 -8.17 13.21 -4.70
CA VAL A 25 -6.82 13.43 -4.18
C VAL A 25 -6.87 13.69 -2.67
N PHE A 26 -5.94 13.09 -1.95
CA PHE A 26 -5.72 13.33 -0.52
C PHE A 26 -4.31 13.86 -0.32
N GLY A 27 -4.15 14.83 0.59
CA GLY A 27 -2.85 15.44 0.86
C GLY A 27 -2.37 16.42 -0.22
N GLU A 28 -3.29 16.99 -1.03
CA GLU A 28 -2.94 17.98 -2.04
C GLU A 28 -2.36 19.24 -1.39
N ARG A 29 -1.23 19.69 -1.91
CA ARG A 29 -0.53 20.87 -1.41
C ARG A 29 -1.17 22.17 -1.83
N THR A 30 -1.07 23.15 -0.95
CA THR A 30 -1.29 24.55 -1.30
C THR A 30 -0.08 25.07 -2.10
N ALA A 31 -0.30 25.92 -3.09
CA ALA A 31 0.78 26.48 -3.90
C ALA A 31 1.80 27.23 -3.02
N GLY A 32 3.07 26.81 -3.04
CA GLY A 32 4.16 27.39 -2.24
C GLY A 32 4.52 26.62 -0.96
N GLU A 33 3.82 25.54 -0.64
CA GLU A 33 4.14 24.69 0.49
C GLU A 33 5.21 23.65 0.11
N GLU A 34 6.30 23.54 0.89
CA GLU A 34 7.34 22.54 0.70
C GLU A 34 6.88 21.18 1.23
N VAL A 35 7.21 20.09 0.51
CA VAL A 35 6.97 18.73 1.01
C VAL A 35 7.94 18.44 2.12
N GLN A 36 7.43 18.06 3.28
CA GLN A 36 8.25 17.45 4.30
C GLN A 36 8.56 16.00 3.88
N GLU A 37 9.81 15.59 4.03
CA GLU A 37 10.24 14.25 3.62
C GLU A 37 9.49 13.15 4.37
N VAL A 38 9.16 13.39 5.63
CA VAL A 38 8.38 12.47 6.48
C VAL A 38 6.97 12.19 5.96
N ASP A 39 6.38 13.12 5.22
CA ASP A 39 5.02 12.98 4.68
C ASP A 39 4.98 12.26 3.32
N ILE A 40 6.13 11.94 2.73
CA ILE A 40 6.20 11.23 1.44
C ILE A 40 5.62 9.81 1.61
N ILE A 41 4.60 9.49 0.81
CA ILE A 41 3.99 8.16 0.79
C ILE A 41 4.97 7.13 0.25
N SER A 42 5.19 6.05 1.00
CA SER A 42 6.17 5.00 0.71
C SER A 42 5.56 3.60 0.61
N ALA A 43 4.26 3.44 0.85
CA ALA A 43 3.53 2.19 0.65
C ALA A 43 2.06 2.45 0.38
N ILE A 44 1.44 1.65 -0.51
CA ILE A 44 0.00 1.70 -0.82
C ILE A 44 -0.51 0.28 -1.00
N GLU A 45 -1.62 -0.07 -0.35
CA GLU A 45 -2.23 -1.39 -0.49
C GLU A 45 -3.75 -1.32 -0.31
N PHE A 46 -4.52 -1.86 -1.28
CA PHE A 46 -5.95 -2.14 -1.10
C PHE A 46 -6.14 -3.42 -0.30
N ASP A 47 -7.21 -3.51 0.46
CA ASP A 47 -7.63 -4.78 1.03
C ASP A 47 -8.20 -5.71 -0.06
N LYS A 48 -8.44 -6.97 0.28
CA LYS A 48 -8.92 -8.00 -0.69
C LYS A 48 -10.29 -7.65 -1.31
N THR A 49 -11.14 -6.94 -0.56
CA THR A 49 -12.49 -6.56 -1.00
C THR A 49 -12.48 -5.29 -1.84
N GLY A 50 -11.46 -4.43 -1.67
CA GLY A 50 -11.41 -3.09 -2.22
C GLY A 50 -12.16 -2.06 -1.38
N ASP A 51 -12.71 -2.45 -0.23
CA ASP A 51 -13.46 -1.54 0.64
C ASP A 51 -12.54 -0.66 1.50
N HIS A 52 -11.27 -1.06 1.65
CA HIS A 52 -10.29 -0.32 2.41
C HIS A 52 -9.00 -0.13 1.62
N LEU A 53 -8.38 1.03 1.84
CA LEU A 53 -7.06 1.37 1.31
C LEU A 53 -6.17 1.80 2.48
N ALA A 54 -4.93 1.33 2.50
CA ALA A 54 -3.92 1.76 3.46
C ALA A 54 -2.76 2.43 2.74
N THR A 55 -2.26 3.52 3.31
CA THR A 55 -1.01 4.15 2.90
C THR A 55 -0.05 4.22 4.08
N GLY A 56 1.24 4.10 3.81
CA GLY A 56 2.30 4.36 4.76
C GLY A 56 3.20 5.46 4.25
N ASP A 57 3.82 6.21 5.15
CA ASP A 57 4.72 7.30 4.79
C ASP A 57 6.14 7.08 5.35
N ARG A 58 7.05 8.00 5.01
CA ARG A 58 8.43 7.96 5.51
C ARG A 58 8.55 8.32 6.98
N GLY A 59 7.56 9.02 7.55
CA GLY A 59 7.49 9.33 8.97
C GLY A 59 6.90 8.19 9.83
N GLY A 60 6.69 7.01 9.26
CA GLY A 60 6.26 5.83 10.00
C GLY A 60 4.77 5.78 10.31
N ARG A 61 3.95 6.68 9.74
CA ARG A 61 2.50 6.69 9.91
C ARG A 61 1.83 5.77 8.92
N VAL A 62 0.73 5.19 9.34
CA VAL A 62 -0.21 4.44 8.49
C VAL A 62 -1.54 5.16 8.50
N VAL A 63 -2.03 5.50 7.31
CA VAL A 63 -3.34 6.15 7.10
C VAL A 63 -4.28 5.16 6.42
N LEU A 64 -5.48 5.03 6.95
CA LEU A 64 -6.51 4.14 6.44
C LEU A 64 -7.66 4.94 5.83
N PHE A 65 -8.10 4.50 4.67
CA PHE A 65 -9.26 5.01 3.97
C PHE A 65 -10.30 3.90 3.84
N GLU A 66 -11.57 4.28 3.83
CA GLU A 66 -12.68 3.35 3.58
C GLU A 66 -13.52 3.83 2.40
N ARG A 67 -14.04 2.88 1.67
CA ARG A 67 -14.95 3.12 0.55
C ARG A 67 -16.27 3.71 1.07
N THR A 68 -16.74 4.74 0.40
CA THR A 68 -18.05 5.34 0.66
C THR A 68 -19.03 4.72 -0.31
N ASP A 69 -19.97 3.93 0.21
CA ASP A 69 -21.08 3.46 -0.61
C ASP A 69 -21.99 4.64 -0.95
N THR A 70 -22.24 4.83 -2.23
CA THR A 70 -23.18 5.86 -2.74
C THR A 70 -24.62 5.66 -2.26
N LYS A 71 -24.89 4.59 -1.49
CA LYS A 71 -26.20 4.26 -0.93
C LYS A 71 -26.54 5.01 0.37
N ASP A 72 -25.53 5.55 1.07
CA ASP A 72 -25.73 6.21 2.38
C ASP A 72 -26.10 7.69 2.30
N HIS A 73 -26.08 8.29 1.13
CA HIS A 73 -26.69 9.60 0.96
C HIS A 73 -28.20 9.45 0.90
N GLY A 74 -28.86 9.54 2.05
CA GLY A 74 -30.32 9.61 2.20
C GLY A 74 -30.95 10.84 1.52
N VAL A 75 -30.53 11.13 0.29
CA VAL A 75 -31.17 12.13 -0.56
C VAL A 75 -32.44 11.50 -1.12
N PRO A 76 -33.61 12.08 -0.85
CA PRO A 76 -34.87 11.56 -1.35
C PRO A 76 -34.83 11.43 -2.87
N ARG A 77 -35.29 10.30 -3.39
CA ARG A 77 -35.29 9.95 -4.82
C ARG A 77 -35.85 11.07 -5.74
N ARG A 78 -36.61 12.01 -5.19
CA ARG A 78 -37.19 13.19 -5.89
C ARG A 78 -36.13 14.27 -6.20
N ASP A 79 -35.05 14.37 -5.43
CA ASP A 79 -34.01 15.39 -5.66
C ASP A 79 -32.94 14.88 -6.60
N LEU A 80 -32.77 13.56 -6.73
CA LEU A 80 -31.89 12.91 -7.69
C LEU A 80 -32.34 13.09 -9.15
N GLU A 81 -33.65 13.19 -9.40
CA GLU A 81 -34.23 13.42 -10.75
C GLU A 81 -34.06 14.86 -11.25
N ARG A 82 -33.65 15.80 -10.37
CA ARG A 82 -33.42 17.21 -10.69
C ARG A 82 -31.96 17.56 -10.97
N MET A 83 -31.04 16.65 -10.68
CA MET A 83 -29.63 16.87 -10.99
C MET A 83 -29.32 16.43 -12.43
N GLU A 84 -29.09 17.39 -13.31
CA GLU A 84 -28.70 17.19 -14.71
C GLU A 84 -27.28 16.62 -14.88
N TYR A 85 -26.59 16.21 -13.79
CA TYR A 85 -25.28 15.59 -13.86
C TYR A 85 -25.42 14.08 -13.66
N PRO A 86 -24.86 13.26 -14.57
CA PRO A 86 -24.77 11.83 -14.34
C PRO A 86 -23.91 11.61 -13.09
N ILE A 87 -24.53 11.11 -12.01
CA ILE A 87 -23.80 10.69 -10.80
C ILE A 87 -22.85 9.57 -11.25
N GLY A 88 -21.57 9.89 -11.31
CA GLY A 88 -20.53 8.92 -11.63
C GLY A 88 -20.55 7.80 -10.60
N ARG A 89 -20.88 6.58 -11.03
CA ARG A 89 -20.90 5.38 -10.19
C ARG A 89 -19.47 4.80 -10.04
N HIS A 90 -18.53 5.61 -9.59
CA HIS A 90 -17.18 5.11 -9.27
C HIS A 90 -16.99 5.07 -7.75
N PRO A 91 -16.15 4.18 -7.23
CA PRO A 91 -15.88 4.12 -5.80
C PRO A 91 -15.18 5.41 -5.35
N GLU A 92 -15.73 5.99 -4.30
CA GLU A 92 -15.10 7.10 -3.58
C GLU A 92 -14.61 6.59 -2.23
N PHE A 93 -13.50 7.14 -1.78
CA PHE A 93 -12.89 6.80 -0.50
C PHE A 93 -12.94 8.02 0.41
N ARG A 94 -13.01 7.76 1.71
CA ARG A 94 -12.90 8.77 2.75
C ARG A 94 -11.82 8.39 3.75
N TYR A 95 -11.18 9.38 4.32
CA TYR A 95 -10.28 9.17 5.45
C TYR A 95 -11.01 8.46 6.59
N LYS A 96 -10.40 7.41 7.13
CA LYS A 96 -10.96 6.63 8.23
C LYS A 96 -10.22 6.88 9.53
N THR A 97 -8.92 6.70 9.55
CA THR A 97 -8.05 6.90 10.72
C THR A 97 -6.58 6.87 10.32
N GLU A 98 -5.73 7.37 11.21
CA GLU A 98 -4.29 7.23 11.10
C GLU A 98 -3.68 6.85 12.45
N PHE A 99 -2.48 6.28 12.42
CA PHE A 99 -1.72 5.96 13.62
C PHE A 99 -0.23 5.87 13.32
N GLN A 100 0.60 6.18 14.33
CA GLN A 100 2.03 5.99 14.27
C GLN A 100 2.34 4.50 14.39
N SER A 101 2.90 3.93 13.34
CA SER A 101 3.28 2.52 13.29
C SER A 101 4.71 2.31 13.76
N HIS A 102 5.65 3.03 13.19
CA HIS A 102 7.07 2.94 13.53
C HIS A 102 7.58 4.31 13.96
N GLU A 103 8.55 4.31 14.85
CA GLU A 103 9.29 5.47 15.33
C GLU A 103 10.77 5.25 15.01
N PRO A 104 11.57 6.31 14.85
CA PRO A 104 13.00 6.17 14.64
C PRO A 104 13.64 5.48 15.85
N GLU A 105 14.50 4.52 15.61
CA GLU A 105 15.20 3.77 16.63
C GLU A 105 16.71 3.81 16.37
N PHE A 106 17.51 3.67 17.40
CA PHE A 106 18.95 3.57 17.29
C PHE A 106 19.45 2.24 17.84
N ASP A 107 20.08 1.42 17.00
CA ASP A 107 20.74 0.18 17.41
C ASP A 107 22.12 0.49 17.98
N TYR A 108 22.23 0.55 19.29
CA TYR A 108 23.49 0.83 19.97
C TYR A 108 24.57 -0.25 19.78
N LEU A 109 24.18 -1.49 19.45
CA LEU A 109 25.11 -2.59 19.25
C LEU A 109 25.80 -2.49 17.89
N LYS A 110 25.05 -2.12 16.87
CA LYS A 110 25.53 -1.95 15.49
C LYS A 110 25.85 -0.49 15.15
N SER A 111 25.57 0.46 16.06
CA SER A 111 25.69 1.90 15.83
C SER A 111 24.96 2.36 14.56
N LEU A 112 23.74 1.84 14.35
CA LEU A 112 22.94 2.04 13.16
C LEU A 112 21.65 2.75 13.52
N GLU A 113 21.31 3.79 12.78
CA GLU A 113 19.97 4.40 12.80
C GLU A 113 19.00 3.53 12.03
N ILE A 114 17.83 3.26 12.62
CA ILE A 114 16.74 2.52 12.02
C ILE A 114 15.65 3.52 11.72
N GLU A 115 15.42 3.77 10.43
CA GLU A 115 14.39 4.68 9.97
C GLU A 115 12.98 4.15 10.29
N GLU A 116 12.08 5.06 10.60
CA GLU A 116 10.65 4.77 10.83
C GLU A 116 9.87 4.52 9.54
N LYS A 117 10.43 4.82 8.39
CA LYS A 117 9.81 4.71 7.07
C LYS A 117 9.07 3.38 6.87
N ILE A 118 7.82 3.46 6.44
CA ILE A 118 7.04 2.28 6.10
C ILE A 118 7.47 1.74 4.73
N ASN A 119 8.07 0.54 4.71
CA ASN A 119 8.49 -0.08 3.47
C ASN A 119 7.36 -0.84 2.78
N LYS A 120 6.55 -1.59 3.54
CA LYS A 120 5.41 -2.36 3.01
C LYS A 120 4.27 -2.41 4.01
N ILE A 121 3.05 -2.48 3.46
CA ILE A 121 1.82 -2.75 4.20
C ILE A 121 1.17 -3.97 3.56
N ARG A 122 0.58 -4.85 4.38
CA ARG A 122 -0.23 -5.98 3.91
C ARG A 122 -1.46 -6.15 4.77
N TRP A 123 -2.62 -6.18 4.15
CA TRP A 123 -3.87 -6.48 4.82
C TRP A 123 -3.95 -7.95 5.19
N CYS A 124 -4.30 -8.24 6.42
CA CYS A 124 -4.59 -9.59 6.90
C CYS A 124 -6.10 -9.85 6.86
N GLN A 125 -6.47 -11.10 7.08
CA GLN A 125 -7.88 -11.47 7.10
C GLN A 125 -8.63 -10.73 8.20
N THR A 126 -9.77 -10.16 7.86
CA THR A 126 -10.63 -9.42 8.78
C THR A 126 -11.50 -10.40 9.57
N ALA A 127 -11.61 -10.21 10.88
CA ALA A 127 -12.49 -10.96 11.75
C ALA A 127 -13.30 -10.03 12.65
N ASN A 128 -14.58 -10.32 12.82
CA ASN A 128 -15.46 -9.57 13.75
C ASN A 128 -15.49 -8.04 13.50
N GLY A 129 -15.44 -7.60 12.25
CA GLY A 129 -15.43 -6.19 11.89
C GLY A 129 -14.16 -5.42 12.28
N ALA A 130 -13.12 -6.11 12.76
CA ALA A 130 -11.83 -5.51 13.02
C ALA A 130 -10.92 -5.64 11.79
N LEU A 131 -10.20 -4.58 11.47
CA LEU A 131 -9.22 -4.57 10.39
C LEU A 131 -7.86 -5.00 10.94
N PHE A 132 -7.20 -5.90 10.22
CA PHE A 132 -5.87 -6.36 10.57
C PHE A 132 -4.89 -6.06 9.44
N LEU A 133 -3.71 -5.59 9.79
CA LEU A 133 -2.65 -5.30 8.82
C LEU A 133 -1.25 -5.55 9.43
N LEU A 134 -0.31 -5.88 8.55
CA LEU A 134 1.12 -5.86 8.80
C LEU A 134 1.71 -4.59 8.19
N SER A 135 2.60 -3.96 8.91
CA SER A 135 3.43 -2.85 8.43
C SER A 135 4.88 -3.11 8.78
N THR A 136 5.79 -2.69 7.91
CA THR A 136 7.22 -2.91 8.14
C THR A 136 7.99 -1.62 7.95
N ASN A 137 9.01 -1.45 8.78
CA ASN A 137 10.16 -0.62 8.46
C ASN A 137 11.34 -1.52 8.04
N ASP A 138 12.57 -1.01 8.07
CA ASP A 138 13.76 -1.75 7.67
C ASP A 138 14.06 -2.98 8.54
N LYS A 139 13.66 -2.99 9.81
CA LYS A 139 14.07 -4.02 10.79
C LYS A 139 12.93 -4.76 11.46
N THR A 140 11.76 -4.15 11.54
CA THR A 140 10.66 -4.69 12.34
C THR A 140 9.38 -4.79 11.54
N ILE A 141 8.60 -5.81 11.84
CA ILE A 141 7.26 -6.01 11.31
C ILE A 141 6.28 -5.90 12.47
N LYS A 142 5.24 -5.10 12.32
CA LYS A 142 4.22 -4.91 13.36
C LYS A 142 2.86 -5.37 12.87
N PHE A 143 2.21 -6.18 13.68
CA PHE A 143 0.85 -6.66 13.43
C PHE A 143 -0.15 -5.80 14.18
N TRP A 144 -1.03 -5.13 13.44
CA TRP A 144 -1.98 -4.16 13.95
C TRP A 144 -3.41 -4.68 13.88
N LYS A 145 -4.18 -4.34 14.90
CA LYS A 145 -5.64 -4.48 14.92
C LYS A 145 -6.26 -3.09 15.04
N VAL A 146 -7.08 -2.73 14.07
CA VAL A 146 -7.86 -1.48 14.06
C VAL A 146 -9.34 -1.83 14.21
N GLN A 147 -9.97 -1.31 15.25
CA GLN A 147 -11.38 -1.59 15.53
C GLN A 147 -12.10 -0.36 16.05
N GLU A 148 -13.38 -0.29 15.81
CA GLU A 148 -14.25 0.73 16.38
C GLU A 148 -14.47 0.49 17.86
N LYS A 149 -14.25 1.53 18.65
CA LYS A 149 -14.59 1.56 20.06
C LYS A 149 -15.71 2.58 20.28
N LYS A 150 -16.85 2.12 20.72
CA LYS A 150 -17.96 3.00 21.10
C LYS A 150 -17.59 3.70 22.41
N VAL A 151 -17.43 5.01 22.37
CA VAL A 151 -17.18 5.84 23.55
C VAL A 151 -18.50 6.53 23.91
N LYS A 152 -18.98 6.29 25.10
CA LYS A 152 -20.10 7.07 25.64
C LYS A 152 -19.54 8.40 26.13
N LYS A 153 -19.84 9.48 25.45
CA LYS A 153 -19.53 10.82 25.92
C LYS A 153 -20.61 11.24 26.90
N ILE A 154 -20.23 11.34 28.17
CA ILE A 154 -21.07 11.95 29.19
C ILE A 154 -20.88 13.45 29.00
N SER A 155 -21.92 14.16 28.53
CA SER A 155 -21.87 15.60 28.49
C SER A 155 -21.88 16.12 29.93
N ASP A 156 -20.84 16.82 30.34
CA ASP A 156 -20.86 17.64 31.54
C ASP A 156 -22.01 18.63 31.39
N MET A 157 -22.98 18.55 32.30
CA MET A 157 -23.94 19.60 32.43
C MET A 157 -23.20 20.86 32.88
N ASN A 158 -23.00 21.81 32.01
CA ASN A 158 -22.72 23.19 32.38
C ASN A 158 -23.95 23.67 33.15
N LEU A 159 -23.89 23.56 34.46
CA LEU A 159 -24.78 24.31 35.35
C LEU A 159 -24.41 25.78 35.13
N ASP A 160 -25.23 26.48 34.38
CA ASP A 160 -25.19 27.92 34.23
C ASP A 160 -25.31 28.56 35.61
N PRO A 161 -24.25 29.17 36.17
CA PRO A 161 -24.28 29.71 37.53
C PRO A 161 -25.29 30.85 37.70
N SER A 162 -25.83 31.37 36.59
CA SER A 162 -26.74 32.53 36.59
C SER A 162 -28.18 32.17 36.92
N LYS A 163 -28.54 30.88 37.02
CA LYS A 163 -29.90 30.43 37.37
C LYS A 163 -30.09 29.98 38.82
N ALA A 164 -29.07 30.03 39.63
CA ALA A 164 -29.14 29.74 41.05
C ALA A 164 -29.26 31.03 41.88
N VAL A 165 -30.25 31.88 41.61
CA VAL A 165 -30.59 32.99 42.49
C VAL A 165 -31.69 32.52 43.44
N GLY A 166 -31.28 32.30 44.66
CA GLY A 166 -32.20 31.96 45.77
C GLY A 166 -31.44 31.76 47.08
N ASN A 167 -31.09 32.87 47.72
CA ASN A 167 -30.75 33.04 49.14
C ASN A 167 -29.79 32.09 49.85
N GLY A 168 -28.68 32.68 50.33
CA GLY A 168 -27.89 32.17 51.43
C GLY A 168 -26.35 32.30 51.25
N SER A 169 -25.85 33.44 51.66
CA SER A 169 -24.41 33.71 51.83
C SER A 169 -23.66 32.68 52.63
N ILE A 170 -22.51 32.25 52.18
CA ILE A 170 -21.23 32.14 52.96
C ILE A 170 -20.08 31.87 51.98
N ALA A 171 -19.05 32.70 52.08
CA ALA A 171 -17.83 32.62 51.33
C ALA A 171 -16.92 31.51 51.81
N SER A 172 -16.22 30.83 50.91
CA SER A 172 -14.80 30.48 51.07
C SER A 172 -14.16 30.00 49.77
N SER A 173 -13.05 30.61 49.50
CA SER A 173 -12.11 30.42 48.40
C SER A 173 -11.49 29.02 48.36
N SER A 174 -11.39 28.39 47.17
CA SER A 174 -10.24 27.54 46.85
C SER A 174 -10.15 27.30 45.31
N THR A 175 -9.03 27.71 44.80
CA THR A 175 -8.52 27.52 43.43
C THR A 175 -8.45 26.07 42.98
N PRO A 176 -8.73 25.75 41.72
CA PRO A 176 -8.51 24.42 41.20
C PRO A 176 -7.05 24.24 40.76
N LYS A 177 -6.45 23.17 41.27
CA LYS A 177 -5.14 22.69 40.83
C LYS A 177 -5.29 21.84 39.57
N HIS A 178 -4.48 22.17 38.58
CA HIS A 178 -4.16 21.31 37.45
C HIS A 178 -3.69 19.92 37.91
N CYS A 179 -4.26 18.87 37.34
CA CYS A 179 -3.69 17.53 37.40
C CYS A 179 -3.24 17.13 35.99
N LEU A 180 -1.94 17.06 35.84
CA LEU A 180 -1.24 16.40 34.75
C LEU A 180 -1.45 14.87 34.86
N ALA A 181 -1.78 14.28 33.73
CA ALA A 181 -1.83 12.84 33.58
C ALA A 181 -0.41 12.29 33.47
N ASN A 182 -0.09 11.28 34.29
CA ASN A 182 1.02 10.38 34.00
C ASN A 182 0.56 8.95 34.15
N GLY A 183 0.96 8.15 33.16
CA GLY A 183 0.59 6.76 33.03
C GLY A 183 1.22 5.82 34.06
N GLY A 184 0.73 4.60 34.06
CA GLY A 184 1.32 3.49 34.76
C GLY A 184 0.27 2.48 35.23
N SER A 185 0.14 1.39 34.50
CA SER A 185 -0.36 0.11 35.05
C SER A 185 0.64 -0.43 36.09
N PRO A 186 0.29 -1.23 37.08
CA PRO A 186 -0.10 -2.60 36.84
C PRO A 186 -1.13 -3.20 37.86
N ASP A 187 -1.60 -4.40 37.46
CA ASP A 187 -2.28 -5.41 38.24
C ASP A 187 -1.96 -5.48 39.75
N ARG A 188 -3.02 -5.67 40.53
CA ARG A 188 -3.07 -6.68 41.60
C ARG A 188 -4.44 -6.78 42.22
N SER A 189 -4.99 -7.99 42.13
CA SER A 189 -6.04 -8.51 42.98
C SER A 189 -5.66 -8.42 44.45
N TYR A 190 -6.58 -8.01 45.31
CA TYR A 190 -6.62 -8.52 46.69
C TYR A 190 -8.05 -8.61 47.19
N ASN A 191 -8.25 -9.76 47.78
CA ASN A 191 -9.41 -10.27 48.49
C ASN A 191 -9.79 -9.43 49.71
N TYR A 192 -11.06 -9.37 49.91
CA TYR A 192 -11.83 -9.64 51.11
C TYR A 192 -11.09 -9.67 52.46
N LEU A 193 -11.49 -8.77 53.34
CA LEU A 193 -11.65 -9.09 54.76
C LEU A 193 -12.58 -8.04 55.41
N GLY A 194 -13.68 -8.54 55.98
CA GLY A 194 -14.58 -7.78 56.79
C GLY A 194 -13.95 -7.42 58.11
N ASN A 195 -14.47 -6.40 58.75
CA ASN A 195 -14.76 -6.46 60.17
C ASN A 195 -15.45 -5.21 60.68
N ASP A 196 -16.52 -5.47 61.34
CA ASP A 196 -17.08 -4.83 62.53
C ASP A 196 -16.73 -3.35 62.80
N PHE A 197 -17.68 -2.51 62.53
CA PHE A 197 -17.86 -1.28 63.28
C PHE A 197 -19.14 -1.35 64.10
N SER A 198 -19.01 -1.60 65.42
CA SER A 198 -20.02 -1.40 66.39
C SER A 198 -20.28 0.10 66.61
N PHE A 199 -21.49 0.54 66.37
CA PHE A 199 -21.92 1.91 66.64
C PHE A 199 -22.36 2.06 68.11
N PRO A 200 -22.03 3.20 68.77
CA PRO A 200 -22.53 3.52 70.10
C PRO A 200 -24.03 3.95 70.01
N PRO A 201 -24.86 3.72 71.04
CA PRO A 201 -26.26 4.08 71.03
C PRO A 201 -26.43 5.57 71.33
N GLY A 202 -26.65 6.33 70.30
CA GLY A 202 -27.01 7.75 70.36
C GLY A 202 -27.56 8.18 69.00
N GLY A 203 -28.86 8.43 68.93
CA GLY A 203 -29.57 8.72 67.67
C GLY A 203 -28.92 9.85 66.91
N LEU A 204 -28.56 9.55 65.67
CA LEU A 204 -28.08 10.54 64.69
C LEU A 204 -29.25 11.38 64.17
N PRO A 205 -29.08 12.68 64.06
CA PRO A 205 -30.08 13.55 63.42
C PRO A 205 -30.25 13.08 61.97
N SER A 206 -31.49 12.98 61.51
CA SER A 206 -31.85 12.59 60.14
C SER A 206 -31.24 13.59 59.15
N LEU A 207 -30.11 13.23 58.52
CA LEU A 207 -29.52 13.95 57.42
C LEU A 207 -30.41 13.68 56.17
N ARG A 208 -31.29 14.62 55.86
CA ARG A 208 -31.95 14.61 54.55
C ARG A 208 -30.94 14.99 53.51
N LEU A 209 -30.34 14.00 52.86
CA LEU A 209 -29.59 14.22 51.65
C LEU A 209 -30.57 14.62 50.54
N PRO A 210 -30.35 15.72 49.83
CA PRO A 210 -31.16 16.03 48.64
C PRO A 210 -30.92 14.91 47.63
N VAL A 211 -31.99 14.25 47.21
CA VAL A 211 -31.93 13.31 46.08
C VAL A 211 -31.73 14.14 44.83
N VAL A 212 -30.49 14.34 44.41
CA VAL A 212 -30.19 14.89 43.10
C VAL A 212 -30.40 13.78 42.08
N VAL A 213 -31.55 13.76 41.42
CA VAL A 213 -31.78 12.94 40.25
C VAL A 213 -30.94 13.55 39.12
N VAL A 214 -29.75 13.03 38.91
CA VAL A 214 -28.92 13.42 37.77
C VAL A 214 -29.46 12.64 36.56
N LEU A 215 -30.27 13.28 35.74
CA LEU A 215 -30.66 12.78 34.43
C LEU A 215 -29.49 12.92 33.49
N TYR A 216 -28.79 11.81 33.25
CA TYR A 216 -27.76 11.74 32.21
C TYR A 216 -28.45 11.58 30.86
N THR A 217 -28.51 12.62 30.06
CA THR A 217 -28.86 12.49 28.65
C THR A 217 -27.61 12.14 27.87
N VAL A 218 -27.55 10.92 27.36
CA VAL A 218 -26.51 10.49 26.39
C VAL A 218 -26.84 11.14 25.07
N THR A 219 -26.14 12.21 24.71
CA THR A 219 -26.46 13.02 23.52
C THR A 219 -25.73 12.57 22.26
N SER A 220 -24.67 11.76 22.34
CA SER A 220 -24.03 11.16 21.15
C SER A 220 -23.20 9.92 21.52
N GLN A 221 -23.31 8.90 20.67
CA GLN A 221 -22.35 7.81 20.65
C GLN A 221 -21.27 8.20 19.61
N GLU A 222 -20.12 8.64 20.06
CA GLU A 222 -18.96 8.80 19.18
C GLU A 222 -18.26 7.44 19.07
N THR A 223 -18.06 6.98 17.84
CA THR A 223 -17.23 5.81 17.57
C THR A 223 -15.82 6.29 17.28
N ASN A 224 -14.90 5.95 18.17
CA ASN A 224 -13.47 6.22 17.95
C ASN A 224 -12.81 4.95 17.43
N LEU A 225 -12.03 5.09 16.36
CA LEU A 225 -11.16 4.02 15.87
C LEU A 225 -9.90 3.97 16.70
N VAL A 226 -9.55 2.76 17.13
CA VAL A 226 -8.35 2.53 17.93
C VAL A 226 -7.49 1.48 17.24
N ALA A 227 -6.28 1.89 16.86
CA ALA A 227 -5.24 0.99 16.39
C ALA A 227 -4.44 0.44 17.59
N ARG A 228 -4.22 -0.85 17.61
CA ARG A 228 -3.42 -1.53 18.65
C ARG A 228 -2.40 -2.45 17.99
N CYS A 229 -1.13 -2.27 18.32
CA CYS A 229 -0.09 -3.23 17.97
C CYS A 229 -0.31 -4.51 18.78
N ARG A 230 -0.50 -5.62 18.09
CA ARG A 230 -0.73 -6.94 18.68
C ARG A 230 0.55 -7.72 18.85
N ARG A 231 1.45 -7.62 17.87
CA ARG A 231 2.71 -8.35 17.82
C ARG A 231 3.78 -7.49 17.15
N VAL A 232 5.02 -7.73 17.54
CA VAL A 232 6.21 -7.16 16.89
C VAL A 232 7.14 -8.33 16.57
N TYR A 233 7.61 -8.40 15.32
CA TYR A 233 8.54 -9.41 14.81
C TYR A 233 9.84 -8.69 14.46
N ALA A 234 10.88 -8.85 15.28
CA ALA A 234 12.06 -7.97 15.25
C ALA A 234 13.42 -8.68 15.18
N HIS A 235 13.47 -10.03 15.22
CA HIS A 235 14.74 -10.74 15.50
C HIS A 235 15.32 -11.55 14.34
N ALA A 236 14.70 -11.52 13.14
CA ALA A 236 15.07 -12.43 12.06
C ALA A 236 15.87 -11.77 10.93
N HIS A 237 15.89 -10.45 10.84
CA HIS A 237 16.47 -9.72 9.72
C HIS A 237 17.71 -8.91 10.10
N ASP A 238 18.82 -9.20 9.44
CA ASP A 238 20.06 -8.41 9.54
C ASP A 238 20.10 -7.27 8.54
N TYR A 239 19.43 -7.42 7.39
CA TYR A 239 19.33 -6.47 6.29
C TYR A 239 17.95 -5.84 6.23
N HIS A 240 17.75 -4.85 5.34
CA HIS A 240 16.49 -4.14 5.20
C HIS A 240 15.37 -5.05 4.70
N ILE A 241 14.24 -5.05 5.39
CA ILE A 241 13.06 -5.80 4.96
C ILE A 241 12.48 -5.12 3.72
N ASN A 242 12.57 -5.80 2.59
CA ASN A 242 12.09 -5.31 1.30
C ASN A 242 10.69 -5.81 0.94
N SER A 243 10.26 -6.94 1.51
CA SER A 243 8.99 -7.56 1.18
C SER A 243 8.31 -8.23 2.37
N VAL A 244 6.99 -8.15 2.37
CA VAL A 244 6.11 -8.93 3.26
C VAL A 244 4.95 -9.44 2.44
N SER A 245 4.61 -10.70 2.58
CA SER A 245 3.46 -11.31 1.91
C SER A 245 2.74 -12.29 2.83
N ASN A 246 1.42 -12.13 2.91
CA ASN A 246 0.58 -13.03 3.69
C ASN A 246 0.26 -14.27 2.88
N ASN A 247 0.24 -15.41 3.56
CA ASN A 247 -0.30 -16.64 3.01
C ASN A 247 -1.83 -16.53 3.01
N ARG A 248 -2.43 -16.36 1.82
CA ARG A 248 -3.86 -16.11 1.68
C ARG A 248 -4.59 -17.38 1.26
N TYR A 249 -5.67 -17.68 1.96
CA TYR A 249 -6.65 -18.65 1.48
C TYR A 249 -7.68 -17.95 0.59
N THR A 250 -7.92 -18.50 -0.59
CA THR A 250 -9.03 -18.07 -1.45
C THR A 250 -10.27 -18.88 -1.13
N ASP A 251 -11.36 -18.20 -0.75
CA ASP A 251 -12.68 -18.75 -0.43
C ASP A 251 -13.42 -19.42 -1.61
N ILE A 252 -12.71 -20.14 -2.49
CA ILE A 252 -13.34 -20.75 -3.68
C ILE A 252 -13.85 -22.17 -3.42
N VAL A 253 -13.51 -22.80 -2.30
CA VAL A 253 -14.01 -24.15 -2.00
C VAL A 253 -14.80 -24.14 -0.69
N PRO A 254 -16.13 -24.30 -0.73
CA PRO A 254 -16.90 -24.56 0.47
C PRO A 254 -16.69 -26.02 0.90
N LEU A 255 -16.36 -26.18 2.14
CA LEU A 255 -16.33 -27.41 2.93
C LEU A 255 -15.15 -28.38 2.77
N ILE A 256 -14.53 -28.58 3.94
CA ILE A 256 -13.79 -29.76 4.38
C ILE A 256 -12.39 -29.88 3.76
N LEU A 257 -11.43 -29.27 4.45
CA LEU A 257 -10.23 -29.92 4.99
C LEU A 257 -9.32 -28.85 5.60
N LEU A 258 -9.11 -29.00 6.87
CA LEU A 258 -8.16 -28.42 7.78
C LEU A 258 -6.82 -28.02 7.15
N SER A 259 -6.50 -26.78 7.31
CA SER A 259 -5.26 -26.00 7.13
C SER A 259 -5.36 -24.94 6.04
N SER A 260 -6.21 -23.98 6.26
CA SER A 260 -6.18 -22.74 5.50
C SER A 260 -5.32 -21.75 6.26
N ASP A 261 -4.17 -21.46 5.73
CA ASP A 261 -3.24 -20.60 6.40
C ASP A 261 -3.52 -19.11 6.19
N GLY A 262 -4.54 -18.56 6.76
CA GLY A 262 -4.55 -17.13 7.09
C GLY A 262 -3.65 -16.81 8.30
N GLU A 263 -2.83 -17.77 8.75
CA GLU A 263 -2.05 -17.73 9.98
C GLU A 263 -0.57 -17.43 9.75
N THR A 264 -0.08 -17.61 8.54
CA THR A 264 1.34 -17.42 8.23
C THR A 264 1.59 -16.27 7.25
N PHE A 265 2.78 -15.72 7.32
CA PHE A 265 3.30 -14.73 6.37
C PHE A 265 4.80 -14.89 6.18
N ILE A 266 5.31 -14.39 5.07
CA ILE A 266 6.76 -14.30 4.83
C ILE A 266 7.21 -12.85 4.94
N SER A 267 8.47 -12.70 5.31
CA SER A 267 9.24 -11.47 5.15
C SER A 267 10.56 -11.78 4.47
N ALA A 268 10.97 -10.90 3.58
CA ALA A 268 12.24 -11.02 2.86
C ALA A 268 13.12 -9.80 3.12
N ASP A 269 14.40 -10.06 3.34
CA ASP A 269 15.48 -9.08 3.24
C ASP A 269 16.37 -9.41 2.02
N ASP A 270 17.49 -8.75 1.89
CA ASP A 270 18.41 -8.93 0.76
C ASP A 270 18.97 -10.35 0.64
N LEU A 271 19.05 -11.11 1.75
CA LEU A 271 19.71 -12.42 1.77
C LEU A 271 18.83 -13.57 2.23
N ARG A 272 17.71 -13.29 2.92
CA ARG A 272 16.89 -14.32 3.55
C ARG A 272 15.40 -14.10 3.36
N ILE A 273 14.67 -15.21 3.31
CA ILE A 273 13.22 -15.22 3.44
C ILE A 273 12.85 -16.02 4.67
N ASN A 274 12.10 -15.40 5.57
CA ASN A 274 11.64 -15.99 6.80
C ASN A 274 10.13 -16.19 6.78
N LEU A 275 9.69 -17.37 7.21
CA LEU A 275 8.29 -17.73 7.42
C LEU A 275 7.94 -17.50 8.90
N TRP A 276 6.81 -16.86 9.12
CA TRP A 276 6.29 -16.50 10.43
C TRP A 276 4.89 -17.02 10.64
N ASN A 277 4.52 -17.22 11.91
CA ASN A 277 3.13 -17.37 12.32
C ASN A 277 2.63 -16.04 12.93
N LEU A 278 1.42 -15.60 12.57
CA LEU A 278 0.82 -14.35 13.05
C LEU A 278 0.61 -14.30 14.57
N GLU A 279 0.44 -15.47 15.20
CA GLU A 279 0.23 -15.55 16.66
C GLU A 279 1.54 -15.76 17.44
N ILE A 280 2.64 -16.11 16.76
CA ILE A 280 3.93 -16.42 17.39
C ILE A 280 5.00 -15.47 16.87
N SER A 281 5.34 -14.44 17.67
CA SER A 281 6.28 -13.40 17.25
C SER A 281 7.74 -13.68 17.62
N ASN A 282 8.03 -14.68 18.42
CA ASN A 282 9.37 -15.01 18.92
C ASN A 282 10.05 -16.16 18.15
N GLN A 283 9.42 -16.65 17.07
CA GLN A 283 9.95 -17.71 16.24
C GLN A 283 9.73 -17.39 14.75
N SER A 284 10.75 -17.66 13.95
CA SER A 284 10.70 -17.61 12.51
C SER A 284 11.43 -18.81 11.94
N PHE A 285 11.06 -19.22 10.74
CA PHE A 285 11.73 -20.29 10.00
C PHE A 285 12.39 -19.68 8.77
N ASN A 286 13.72 -19.79 8.68
CA ASN A 286 14.42 -19.40 7.48
C ASN A 286 14.14 -20.46 6.38
N ILE A 287 13.46 -20.04 5.30
CA ILE A 287 13.06 -20.91 4.18
C ILE A 287 13.91 -20.70 2.93
N VAL A 288 14.57 -19.56 2.81
CA VAL A 288 15.55 -19.25 1.76
C VAL A 288 16.70 -18.51 2.39
N ASP A 289 17.94 -18.98 2.14
CA ASP A 289 19.18 -18.32 2.59
C ASP A 289 20.18 -18.29 1.43
N VAL A 290 20.33 -17.14 0.79
CA VAL A 290 21.28 -16.94 -0.31
C VAL A 290 22.62 -16.37 0.17
N LYS A 291 22.81 -16.23 1.49
CA LYS A 291 24.03 -15.72 2.09
C LYS A 291 25.20 -16.70 1.84
N PRO A 292 26.24 -16.29 1.10
CA PRO A 292 27.42 -17.13 0.90
C PRO A 292 28.24 -17.23 2.20
N ALA A 293 29.09 -18.26 2.27
CA ALA A 293 30.03 -18.43 3.38
C ALA A 293 31.01 -17.25 3.48
N ASN A 294 31.48 -16.73 2.34
CA ASN A 294 32.27 -15.50 2.23
C ASN A 294 31.43 -14.44 1.52
N MET A 295 31.23 -13.28 2.13
CA MET A 295 30.45 -12.18 1.56
C MET A 295 31.05 -11.61 0.26
N GLU A 296 32.31 -11.82 -0.01
CA GLU A 296 32.94 -11.45 -1.29
C GLU A 296 32.40 -12.28 -2.47
N ASP A 297 31.87 -13.46 -2.19
CA ASP A 297 31.25 -14.35 -3.19
C ASP A 297 29.76 -14.03 -3.44
N LEU A 298 29.23 -12.99 -2.81
CA LEU A 298 27.84 -12.59 -3.01
C LEU A 298 27.64 -12.10 -4.45
N THR A 299 26.78 -12.79 -5.18
CA THR A 299 26.52 -12.50 -6.59
C THR A 299 25.16 -11.87 -6.85
N GLU A 300 24.19 -12.08 -5.97
CA GLU A 300 22.83 -11.57 -6.12
C GLU A 300 22.15 -11.38 -4.76
N VAL A 301 21.16 -10.50 -4.71
CA VAL A 301 20.32 -10.28 -3.54
C VAL A 301 18.86 -10.49 -3.89
N ILE A 302 18.06 -10.83 -2.88
CA ILE A 302 16.60 -10.95 -2.99
C ILE A 302 16.01 -9.55 -3.00
N THR A 303 15.16 -9.26 -3.98
CA THR A 303 14.62 -7.91 -4.17
C THR A 303 13.12 -7.81 -3.89
N SER A 304 12.37 -8.89 -4.10
CA SER A 304 10.94 -8.97 -3.75
C SER A 304 10.52 -10.42 -3.54
N ALA A 305 9.51 -10.66 -2.70
CA ALA A 305 8.96 -11.99 -2.46
C ALA A 305 7.45 -11.93 -2.24
N GLU A 306 6.71 -12.87 -2.83
CA GLU A 306 5.27 -12.94 -2.73
C GLU A 306 4.76 -14.38 -2.69
N PHE A 307 3.75 -14.65 -1.84
CA PHE A 307 3.03 -15.92 -1.86
C PHE A 307 2.14 -16.05 -3.08
N HIS A 308 2.03 -17.27 -3.57
CA HIS A 308 1.06 -17.62 -4.60
C HIS A 308 -0.38 -17.40 -4.08
N PRO A 309 -1.27 -16.75 -4.84
CA PRO A 309 -2.59 -16.35 -4.34
C PRO A 309 -3.54 -17.52 -4.02
N THR A 310 -3.32 -18.69 -4.63
CA THR A 310 -4.19 -19.87 -4.47
C THR A 310 -3.50 -21.10 -3.90
N HIS A 311 -2.17 -21.18 -3.93
CA HIS A 311 -1.38 -22.30 -3.40
C HIS A 311 -0.56 -21.86 -2.20
N CYS A 312 -1.02 -22.19 -1.00
CA CYS A 312 -0.41 -21.77 0.28
C CYS A 312 1.05 -22.26 0.49
N ASN A 313 1.49 -23.28 -0.23
CA ASN A 313 2.84 -23.81 -0.14
C ASN A 313 3.79 -23.28 -1.24
N THR A 314 3.32 -22.40 -2.09
CA THR A 314 4.11 -21.88 -3.21
C THR A 314 4.36 -20.38 -3.03
N LEU A 315 5.58 -19.96 -3.27
CA LEU A 315 5.93 -18.54 -3.31
C LEU A 315 6.94 -18.28 -4.43
N ALA A 316 7.00 -17.03 -4.85
CA ALA A 316 8.01 -16.56 -5.79
C ALA A 316 8.88 -15.49 -5.12
N TYR A 317 10.14 -15.44 -5.50
CA TYR A 317 11.02 -14.34 -5.16
C TYR A 317 11.89 -13.94 -6.34
N SER A 318 12.26 -12.67 -6.39
CA SER A 318 13.08 -12.09 -7.45
C SER A 318 14.46 -11.72 -6.95
N SER A 319 15.39 -11.58 -7.88
CA SER A 319 16.76 -11.22 -7.58
C SER A 319 17.25 -9.97 -8.32
N SER A 320 18.34 -9.40 -7.82
CA SER A 320 19.06 -8.30 -8.46
C SER A 320 19.68 -8.65 -9.83
N LYS A 321 19.76 -9.94 -10.18
CA LYS A 321 20.19 -10.40 -11.51
C LYS A 321 19.07 -10.45 -12.56
N GLY A 322 17.84 -10.11 -12.19
CA GLY A 322 16.70 -10.16 -13.12
C GLY A 322 16.06 -11.56 -13.23
N SER A 323 16.38 -12.48 -12.35
CA SER A 323 15.75 -13.80 -12.28
C SER A 323 14.60 -13.85 -11.27
N ILE A 324 13.65 -14.74 -11.50
CA ILE A 324 12.56 -15.07 -10.57
C ILE A 324 12.65 -16.54 -10.25
N ARG A 325 12.53 -16.89 -8.99
CA ARG A 325 12.47 -18.28 -8.52
C ARG A 325 11.14 -18.57 -7.89
N VAL A 326 10.51 -19.67 -8.31
CA VAL A 326 9.29 -20.19 -7.73
C VAL A 326 9.63 -21.43 -6.95
N ILE A 327 9.27 -21.47 -5.67
CA ILE A 327 9.60 -22.55 -4.74
C ILE A 327 8.33 -23.16 -4.13
N ASP A 328 8.43 -24.45 -3.75
CA ASP A 328 7.42 -25.18 -3.02
C ASP A 328 7.95 -25.55 -1.63
N LEU A 329 7.32 -25.01 -0.58
CA LEU A 329 7.71 -25.20 0.82
C LEU A 329 7.65 -26.68 1.30
N ARG A 330 7.03 -27.56 0.52
CA ARG A 330 6.93 -28.99 0.86
C ARG A 330 8.16 -29.80 0.43
N GLN A 331 9.01 -29.25 -0.43
CA GLN A 331 10.13 -30.00 -1.00
C GLN A 331 11.32 -30.09 -0.05
N SER A 332 11.64 -29.00 0.65
CA SER A 332 12.78 -28.93 1.55
C SER A 332 12.54 -27.89 2.64
N ALA A 333 13.26 -27.97 3.75
CA ALA A 333 13.27 -26.94 4.79
C ALA A 333 13.93 -25.64 4.30
N LEU A 334 15.02 -25.76 3.55
CA LEU A 334 15.60 -24.68 2.75
C LEU A 334 15.23 -24.92 1.29
N CYS A 335 14.56 -23.97 0.67
CA CYS A 335 13.89 -24.14 -0.63
C CYS A 335 14.68 -23.58 -1.82
N ASP A 336 15.83 -22.99 -1.59
CA ASP A 336 16.68 -22.34 -2.59
C ASP A 336 17.21 -23.29 -3.68
N SER A 337 17.53 -24.54 -3.32
CA SER A 337 18.13 -25.53 -4.22
C SER A 337 17.15 -26.23 -5.19
N HIS A 338 15.84 -26.09 -4.97
CA HIS A 338 14.79 -26.79 -5.75
C HIS A 338 13.82 -25.81 -6.41
N ALA A 339 14.26 -24.59 -6.66
CA ALA A 339 13.44 -23.55 -7.26
C ALA A 339 13.28 -23.73 -8.76
N LYS A 340 12.09 -23.49 -9.30
CA LYS A 340 11.89 -23.26 -10.73
C LYS A 340 12.39 -21.87 -11.08
N LEU A 341 13.33 -21.79 -12.01
CA LEU A 341 14.00 -20.55 -12.41
C LEU A 341 13.36 -19.97 -13.67
N PHE A 342 13.10 -18.67 -13.63
CA PHE A 342 12.64 -17.87 -14.77
C PHE A 342 13.67 -16.76 -15.00
N GLU A 343 14.28 -16.77 -16.16
CA GLU A 343 15.23 -15.74 -16.58
C GLU A 343 15.14 -15.52 -18.09
N GLU A 344 15.54 -14.33 -18.53
CA GLU A 344 15.61 -14.03 -19.94
C GLU A 344 16.99 -14.41 -20.46
N PRO A 345 17.09 -15.19 -21.55
CA PRO A 345 18.40 -15.56 -22.11
C PRO A 345 19.15 -14.31 -22.57
N GLU A 346 20.36 -14.13 -22.04
CA GLU A 346 21.23 -13.02 -22.47
C GLU A 346 21.70 -13.23 -23.91
N ALA A 347 21.55 -12.20 -24.73
CA ALA A 347 22.15 -12.22 -26.08
C ALA A 347 23.69 -12.16 -25.97
N PRO A 348 24.44 -12.95 -26.74
CA PRO A 348 25.91 -12.91 -26.75
C PRO A 348 26.40 -11.49 -27.05
N GLY A 349 27.23 -10.92 -26.17
CA GLY A 349 27.81 -9.58 -26.33
C GLY A 349 26.97 -8.41 -25.86
N SER A 350 25.81 -8.65 -25.20
CA SER A 350 24.94 -7.60 -24.67
C SER A 350 25.40 -7.04 -23.33
N ARG A 351 26.39 -7.66 -22.65
CA ARG A 351 26.86 -7.24 -21.34
C ARG A 351 27.53 -5.89 -21.39
N SER A 352 26.98 -4.94 -20.67
CA SER A 352 27.57 -3.63 -20.37
C SER A 352 27.49 -3.39 -18.87
N PHE A 353 28.23 -2.41 -18.36
CA PHE A 353 28.16 -2.02 -16.95
C PHE A 353 26.73 -1.79 -16.46
N PHE A 354 25.90 -1.16 -17.28
CA PHE A 354 24.51 -0.88 -16.91
C PHE A 354 23.57 -2.08 -17.02
N THR A 355 23.94 -3.12 -17.79
CA THR A 355 23.02 -4.26 -18.04
C THR A 355 22.65 -4.97 -16.75
N GLU A 356 23.60 -5.17 -15.84
CA GLU A 356 23.35 -5.81 -14.55
C GLU A 356 22.49 -4.92 -13.62
N ILE A 357 22.73 -3.60 -13.63
CA ILE A 357 22.00 -2.66 -12.79
C ILE A 357 20.52 -2.57 -13.24
N ILE A 358 20.29 -2.41 -14.54
CA ILE A 358 18.92 -2.26 -15.08
C ILE A 358 18.13 -3.56 -15.11
N ALA A 359 18.80 -4.72 -15.02
CA ALA A 359 18.16 -6.03 -14.96
C ALA A 359 17.55 -6.33 -13.58
N SER A 360 18.01 -5.63 -12.53
CA SER A 360 17.51 -5.83 -11.17
C SER A 360 16.00 -5.64 -11.10
N ILE A 361 15.30 -6.68 -10.63
CA ILE A 361 13.85 -6.63 -10.46
C ILE A 361 13.52 -5.84 -9.20
N SER A 362 12.71 -4.82 -9.32
CA SER A 362 12.30 -3.96 -8.19
C SER A 362 11.03 -4.46 -7.50
N ASP A 363 10.14 -5.15 -8.21
CA ASP A 363 8.89 -5.69 -7.65
C ASP A 363 8.37 -6.87 -8.48
N ILE A 364 7.69 -7.81 -7.81
CA ILE A 364 6.94 -8.89 -8.45
C ILE A 364 5.52 -8.97 -7.88
N LYS A 365 4.56 -9.35 -8.73
CA LYS A 365 3.17 -9.59 -8.34
C LYS A 365 2.62 -10.82 -9.04
N PHE A 366 1.94 -11.68 -8.30
CA PHE A 366 1.12 -12.72 -8.92
C PHE A 366 -0.16 -12.14 -9.50
N ALA A 367 -0.57 -12.64 -10.66
CA ALA A 367 -1.94 -12.48 -11.11
C ALA A 367 -2.90 -13.23 -10.18
N ARG A 368 -4.15 -12.79 -10.11
CA ARG A 368 -5.15 -13.34 -9.18
C ARG A 368 -5.39 -14.85 -9.35
N ASP A 369 -5.26 -15.35 -10.57
CA ASP A 369 -5.39 -16.76 -10.92
C ASP A 369 -4.16 -17.60 -10.53
N GLY A 370 -3.05 -16.94 -10.16
CA GLY A 370 -1.78 -17.55 -9.81
C GLY A 370 -0.97 -18.07 -11.01
N ARG A 371 -1.51 -17.99 -12.23
CA ARG A 371 -0.83 -18.51 -13.42
C ARG A 371 0.30 -17.58 -13.89
N TYR A 372 0.12 -16.29 -13.74
CA TYR A 372 1.08 -15.30 -14.24
C TYR A 372 1.80 -14.58 -13.11
N ILE A 373 3.07 -14.26 -13.33
CA ILE A 373 3.87 -13.38 -12.49
C ILE A 373 4.20 -12.15 -13.32
N LEU A 374 3.91 -10.98 -12.79
CA LEU A 374 4.38 -9.70 -13.32
C LEU A 374 5.67 -9.32 -12.60
N SER A 375 6.71 -8.97 -13.33
CA SER A 375 7.95 -8.41 -12.77
C SER A 375 8.22 -7.03 -13.34
N ARG A 376 8.82 -6.16 -12.53
CA ARG A 376 9.30 -4.85 -12.90
C ARG A 376 10.81 -4.79 -12.75
N ASP A 377 11.54 -4.62 -13.85
CA ASP A 377 12.93 -4.18 -13.84
C ASP A 377 13.02 -2.68 -14.14
N TYR A 378 14.21 -2.08 -14.18
CA TYR A 378 14.32 -0.64 -14.39
C TYR A 378 13.76 -0.18 -15.75
N MET A 379 13.90 -0.97 -16.80
CA MET A 379 13.54 -0.61 -18.18
C MET A 379 12.15 -1.09 -18.57
N THR A 380 11.71 -2.26 -18.06
CA THR A 380 10.56 -3.00 -18.59
C THR A 380 9.65 -3.55 -17.50
N LEU A 381 8.40 -3.86 -17.90
CA LEU A 381 7.53 -4.82 -17.23
C LEU A 381 7.55 -6.12 -18.02
N LYS A 382 7.62 -7.27 -17.34
CA LYS A 382 7.57 -8.59 -17.98
C LYS A 382 6.50 -9.45 -17.33
N LEU A 383 5.71 -10.11 -18.16
CA LEU A 383 4.71 -11.07 -17.73
C LEU A 383 5.23 -12.48 -17.99
N TRP A 384 5.22 -13.33 -16.98
CA TRP A 384 5.73 -14.71 -17.02
C TRP A 384 4.60 -15.67 -16.77
N ASP A 385 4.53 -16.79 -17.51
CA ASP A 385 3.64 -17.90 -17.21
C ASP A 385 4.40 -18.93 -16.36
N ILE A 386 3.90 -19.25 -15.16
CA ILE A 386 4.56 -20.19 -14.25
C ILE A 386 4.75 -21.60 -14.86
N ASN A 387 4.01 -21.93 -15.91
CA ASN A 387 4.12 -23.19 -16.63
C ASN A 387 5.15 -23.15 -17.78
N MET A 388 5.65 -21.97 -18.14
CA MET A 388 6.62 -21.76 -19.22
C MET A 388 7.85 -21.05 -18.69
N ASP A 389 8.99 -21.73 -18.66
CA ASP A 389 10.27 -21.22 -18.19
C ASP A 389 11.22 -20.73 -19.30
N SER A 390 10.78 -20.79 -20.56
CA SER A 390 11.61 -20.40 -21.73
C SER A 390 11.79 -18.90 -21.90
N GLY A 391 11.02 -18.06 -21.18
CA GLY A 391 11.05 -16.61 -21.24
C GLY A 391 9.72 -15.96 -20.94
N PRO A 392 9.67 -14.62 -20.88
CA PRO A 392 8.45 -13.88 -20.62
C PRO A 392 7.44 -14.02 -21.78
N VAL A 393 6.15 -14.15 -21.46
CA VAL A 393 5.08 -14.21 -22.45
C VAL A 393 4.74 -12.83 -23.04
N ALA A 394 5.05 -11.76 -22.32
CA ALA A 394 4.93 -10.38 -22.80
C ALA A 394 5.97 -9.48 -22.12
N THR A 395 6.50 -8.52 -22.87
CA THR A 395 7.42 -7.49 -22.38
C THR A 395 6.92 -6.11 -22.79
N PHE A 396 6.78 -5.20 -21.82
CA PHE A 396 6.30 -3.85 -22.02
C PHE A 396 7.42 -2.85 -21.75
N GLN A 397 7.72 -2.01 -22.74
CA GLN A 397 8.78 -1.00 -22.63
C GLN A 397 8.30 0.19 -21.81
N VAL A 398 8.96 0.48 -20.70
CA VAL A 398 8.60 1.60 -19.81
C VAL A 398 9.59 2.75 -19.96
N HIS A 399 10.89 2.50 -19.83
CA HIS A 399 11.95 3.51 -19.78
C HIS A 399 12.91 3.46 -20.98
N GLU A 400 12.52 2.89 -22.13
CA GLU A 400 13.40 2.78 -23.29
C GLU A 400 13.96 4.15 -23.73
N TYR A 401 13.17 5.22 -23.57
CA TYR A 401 13.57 6.59 -23.86
C TYR A 401 14.70 7.11 -22.94
N LEU A 402 14.94 6.46 -21.80
CA LEU A 402 16.02 6.81 -20.86
C LEU A 402 17.34 6.10 -21.14
N ARG A 403 17.36 5.12 -22.06
CA ARG A 403 18.57 4.35 -22.37
C ARG A 403 19.79 5.22 -22.70
N PRO A 404 19.68 6.35 -23.45
CA PRO A 404 20.81 7.24 -23.71
C PRO A 404 21.29 8.03 -22.49
N LYS A 405 20.52 8.03 -21.38
CA LYS A 405 20.77 8.84 -20.16
C LYS A 405 21.17 8.01 -18.96
N LEU A 406 21.52 6.74 -19.15
CA LEU A 406 21.85 5.85 -18.03
C LEU A 406 23.05 6.34 -17.21
N CYS A 407 24.01 7.04 -17.81
CA CYS A 407 25.13 7.66 -17.09
C CYS A 407 24.63 8.75 -16.14
N ASP A 408 23.81 9.67 -16.64
CA ASP A 408 23.25 10.76 -15.82
C ASP A 408 22.39 10.22 -14.67
N LEU A 409 21.61 9.17 -14.94
CA LEU A 409 20.76 8.49 -13.96
C LEU A 409 21.58 7.76 -12.89
N TYR A 410 22.72 7.22 -13.27
CA TYR A 410 23.66 6.57 -12.35
C TYR A 410 24.36 7.60 -11.44
N GLU A 411 24.83 8.72 -12.02
CA GLU A 411 25.49 9.81 -11.26
C GLU A 411 24.58 10.46 -10.23
N ASN A 412 23.26 10.44 -10.47
CA ASN A 412 22.23 10.99 -9.56
C ASN A 412 21.51 9.92 -8.73
N ASP A 413 22.02 8.68 -8.66
CA ASP A 413 21.41 7.54 -7.97
C ASP A 413 19.99 7.17 -8.42
N SER A 414 19.45 7.83 -9.44
CA SER A 414 18.07 7.60 -9.92
C SER A 414 17.90 6.23 -10.59
N ILE A 415 18.99 5.63 -11.11
CA ILE A 415 18.96 4.29 -11.70
C ILE A 415 18.59 3.19 -10.68
N PHE A 416 18.72 3.47 -9.38
CA PHE A 416 18.40 2.56 -8.28
C PHE A 416 16.97 2.74 -7.76
N ASP A 417 16.15 3.59 -8.39
CA ASP A 417 14.77 3.79 -7.99
C ASP A 417 13.95 2.51 -8.16
N LYS A 418 13.29 2.08 -7.08
CA LYS A 418 12.50 0.85 -7.03
C LYS A 418 11.04 1.14 -7.36
N PHE A 419 10.70 1.13 -8.66
CA PHE A 419 9.32 1.27 -9.11
C PHE A 419 8.53 0.00 -8.84
N GLU A 420 7.33 0.12 -8.28
CA GLU A 420 6.40 -0.99 -8.09
C GLU A 420 5.56 -1.24 -9.34
N CYS A 421 4.90 -2.38 -9.37
CA CYS A 421 3.96 -2.76 -10.41
C CYS A 421 2.68 -3.33 -9.80
N CYS A 422 1.58 -3.29 -10.57
CA CYS A 422 0.33 -3.90 -10.18
C CYS A 422 -0.43 -4.47 -11.38
N LEU A 423 -1.32 -5.43 -11.10
CA LEU A 423 -2.23 -6.00 -12.09
C LEU A 423 -3.66 -5.58 -11.77
N SER A 424 -4.47 -5.45 -12.82
CA SER A 424 -5.92 -5.32 -12.68
C SER A 424 -6.54 -6.58 -12.07
N GLY A 425 -7.68 -6.43 -11.41
CA GLY A 425 -8.37 -7.57 -10.77
C GLY A 425 -8.81 -8.66 -11.75
N ASP A 426 -8.99 -8.31 -13.03
CA ASP A 426 -9.31 -9.24 -14.13
C ASP A 426 -8.06 -9.84 -14.81
N GLY A 427 -6.85 -9.36 -14.45
CA GLY A 427 -5.59 -9.79 -15.05
C GLY A 427 -5.35 -9.35 -16.49
N LEU A 428 -6.23 -8.51 -17.05
CA LEU A 428 -6.14 -8.07 -18.43
C LEU A 428 -5.22 -6.87 -18.64
N ARG A 429 -4.84 -6.19 -17.55
CA ARG A 429 -4.01 -4.98 -17.61
C ARG A 429 -2.97 -4.96 -16.51
N VAL A 430 -1.88 -4.27 -16.79
CA VAL A 430 -0.78 -4.02 -15.83
C VAL A 430 -0.47 -2.54 -15.79
N ALA A 431 0.00 -2.07 -14.62
CA ALA A 431 0.42 -0.70 -14.47
C ALA A 431 1.71 -0.59 -13.67
N THR A 432 2.46 0.47 -13.94
CA THR A 432 3.69 0.84 -13.22
C THR A 432 3.92 2.34 -13.27
N GLY A 433 4.60 2.84 -12.24
CA GLY A 433 5.02 4.22 -12.19
C GLY A 433 6.28 4.54 -12.99
N SER A 434 6.57 5.82 -13.09
CA SER A 434 7.70 6.38 -13.82
C SER A 434 8.09 7.74 -13.24
N TYR A 435 9.06 8.40 -13.89
CA TYR A 435 9.47 9.77 -13.57
C TYR A 435 8.42 10.82 -14.00
N SER A 436 8.58 12.05 -13.51
CA SER A 436 7.68 13.17 -13.76
C SER A 436 6.24 12.91 -13.30
N ASN A 437 6.07 12.16 -12.20
CA ASN A 437 4.77 11.73 -11.67
C ASN A 437 3.89 11.02 -12.70
N LEU A 438 4.51 10.33 -13.66
CA LEU A 438 3.80 9.55 -14.65
C LEU A 438 3.61 8.12 -14.20
N PHE A 439 2.52 7.51 -14.64
CA PHE A 439 2.33 6.06 -14.61
C PHE A 439 1.78 5.56 -15.92
N ARG A 440 2.05 4.31 -16.24
CA ARG A 440 1.70 3.70 -17.52
C ARG A 440 0.83 2.47 -17.27
N VAL A 441 -0.18 2.32 -18.13
CA VAL A 441 -1.10 1.18 -18.14
C VAL A 441 -0.96 0.47 -19.48
N PHE A 442 -0.80 -0.85 -19.44
CA PHE A 442 -0.66 -1.70 -20.63
C PHE A 442 -1.71 -2.80 -20.61
N GLY A 443 -2.22 -3.15 -21.79
CA GLY A 443 -3.09 -4.31 -21.96
C GLY A 443 -2.30 -5.60 -22.15
N CYS A 444 -2.65 -6.65 -21.40
CA CYS A 444 -2.00 -7.96 -21.43
C CYS A 444 -2.66 -8.96 -22.39
N ALA A 445 -3.83 -8.65 -22.95
CA ALA A 445 -4.50 -9.54 -23.89
C ALA A 445 -3.63 -9.76 -25.15
N PRO A 446 -3.58 -11.00 -25.69
CA PRO A 446 -2.83 -11.28 -26.89
C PRO A 446 -3.24 -10.35 -28.04
N GLY A 447 -2.25 -9.65 -28.63
CA GLY A 447 -2.49 -8.65 -29.69
C GLY A 447 -2.98 -7.29 -29.20
N SER A 448 -3.04 -7.06 -27.89
CA SER A 448 -3.34 -5.72 -27.36
C SER A 448 -2.20 -4.75 -27.66
N THR A 449 -2.56 -3.57 -28.15
CA THR A 449 -1.66 -2.43 -28.35
C THR A 449 -1.92 -1.33 -27.34
N GLU A 450 -2.73 -1.61 -26.32
CA GLU A 450 -3.06 -0.63 -25.29
C GLU A 450 -1.81 -0.25 -24.50
N ALA A 451 -1.41 1.02 -24.58
CA ALA A 451 -0.33 1.62 -23.83
C ALA A 451 -0.70 3.06 -23.51
N THR A 452 -1.27 3.29 -22.34
CA THR A 452 -1.74 4.60 -21.88
C THR A 452 -0.76 5.17 -20.88
N THR A 453 -0.34 6.42 -21.07
CA THR A 453 0.47 7.18 -20.12
C THR A 453 -0.37 8.25 -19.45
N LEU A 454 -0.39 8.27 -18.15
CA LEU A 454 -1.18 9.16 -17.32
C LEU A 454 -0.28 9.98 -16.42
N GLU A 455 -0.68 11.21 -16.09
CA GLU A 455 0.01 12.05 -15.12
C GLU A 455 -0.77 12.09 -13.81
N ALA A 456 -0.07 11.94 -12.68
CA ALA A 456 -0.68 12.07 -11.35
C ALA A 456 -1.05 13.54 -11.10
N SER A 457 -2.22 13.93 -11.64
CA SER A 457 -2.82 15.26 -11.55
C SER A 457 -4.34 15.15 -11.71
N LYS A 458 -5.06 16.25 -11.47
CA LYS A 458 -6.52 16.31 -11.71
C LYS A 458 -6.90 16.17 -13.21
N ASN A 459 -5.93 16.27 -14.10
CA ASN A 459 -6.11 16.05 -15.52
C ASN A 459 -5.09 15.01 -16.04
N PRO A 460 -5.35 13.72 -15.84
CA PRO A 460 -4.37 12.66 -16.10
C PRO A 460 -3.97 12.54 -17.59
N MET A 461 -4.82 12.98 -18.51
CA MET A 461 -4.60 12.87 -19.95
C MET A 461 -3.92 14.11 -20.57
N ARG A 462 -3.51 15.07 -19.77
CA ARG A 462 -2.99 16.37 -20.24
C ARG A 462 -1.85 16.26 -21.27
N ARG A 463 -0.96 15.26 -21.12
CA ARG A 463 0.18 15.09 -22.03
C ARG A 463 -0.16 14.38 -23.35
N GLN A 464 -1.29 13.70 -23.47
CA GLN A 464 -1.68 13.03 -24.71
C GLN A 464 -2.23 14.00 -25.78
N VAL A 465 -2.61 15.22 -25.42
CA VAL A 465 -3.22 16.21 -26.33
C VAL A 465 -2.18 16.92 -27.23
N GLN A 466 -0.89 16.71 -27.00
CA GLN A 466 0.15 17.24 -27.88
C GLN A 466 0.46 16.27 -29.03
N THR A 467 -0.52 16.04 -29.92
CA THR A 467 -0.27 15.53 -31.26
C THR A 467 0.57 16.57 -31.99
N PRO A 468 1.69 16.20 -32.64
CA PRO A 468 2.46 17.14 -33.46
C PRO A 468 1.55 17.63 -34.58
N SER A 469 1.26 18.92 -34.56
CA SER A 469 0.63 19.59 -35.68
C SER A 469 1.45 19.29 -36.95
N ARG A 470 0.80 18.75 -37.99
CA ARG A 470 1.39 18.52 -39.30
C ARG A 470 2.21 19.74 -39.72
N PRO A 471 3.47 19.57 -40.16
CA PRO A 471 4.22 20.69 -40.72
C PRO A 471 3.47 21.20 -41.94
N SER A 472 3.01 22.44 -41.90
CA SER A 472 2.51 23.16 -43.06
C SER A 472 3.68 23.29 -44.04
N ARG A 473 3.54 22.73 -45.23
CA ARG A 473 4.48 22.91 -46.33
C ARG A 473 4.49 24.39 -46.72
N SER A 474 5.51 25.10 -46.26
CA SER A 474 5.93 26.38 -46.82
C SER A 474 7.15 26.11 -47.69
N LEU A 475 6.93 26.22 -49.00
CA LEU A 475 7.97 26.28 -50.01
C LEU A 475 8.64 27.65 -49.93
N SER A 476 9.86 27.75 -49.41
CA SER A 476 10.81 28.77 -49.87
C SER A 476 12.24 28.51 -49.36
N SER A 477 13.13 28.45 -50.34
CA SER A 477 14.58 28.76 -50.39
C SER A 477 15.58 27.90 -49.62
N ILE A 478 16.31 27.26 -50.48
CA ILE A 478 17.69 26.73 -50.53
C ILE A 478 18.69 27.62 -49.81
N THR A 479 19.64 26.93 -49.18
CA THR A 479 20.91 27.29 -48.53
C THR A 479 20.86 27.44 -47.03
N ARG A 480 21.25 26.33 -46.36
CA ARG A 480 21.95 26.46 -45.09
C ARG A 480 22.83 25.27 -44.75
N VAL A 481 24.07 25.59 -44.54
CA VAL A 481 25.15 24.89 -43.89
C VAL A 481 24.65 24.07 -42.70
N VAL A 482 24.93 22.77 -42.72
CA VAL A 482 24.73 21.86 -41.60
C VAL A 482 25.66 22.27 -40.48
N ARG A 483 25.15 23.05 -39.52
CA ARG A 483 25.69 23.07 -38.15
C ARG A 483 25.00 21.93 -37.41
N ARG A 484 25.74 20.91 -37.06
CA ARG A 484 25.38 19.97 -35.99
C ARG A 484 25.08 20.81 -34.75
N GLY A 485 23.82 21.05 -34.48
CA GLY A 485 23.37 21.59 -33.19
C GLY A 485 23.72 20.57 -32.12
N ALA A 486 24.44 21.00 -31.09
CA ALA A 486 24.57 20.25 -29.86
C ALA A 486 23.14 19.95 -29.36
N GLU A 487 22.78 18.68 -29.27
CA GLU A 487 21.60 18.24 -28.59
C GLU A 487 21.72 18.70 -27.15
N ASN A 488 20.75 19.48 -26.67
CA ASN A 488 20.68 19.91 -25.28
C ASN A 488 20.37 18.65 -24.45
N PRO A 489 21.27 18.15 -23.61
CA PRO A 489 21.14 16.82 -22.99
C PRO A 489 20.02 16.72 -21.94
N GLY A 490 19.27 17.78 -21.71
CA GLY A 490 18.22 17.86 -20.69
C GLY A 490 16.78 17.86 -21.19
N VAL A 491 16.54 17.62 -22.50
CA VAL A 491 15.18 17.78 -23.09
C VAL A 491 14.81 16.55 -23.90
N ASP A 492 13.54 16.12 -23.81
CA ASP A 492 13.01 15.04 -24.66
C ASP A 492 12.90 15.47 -26.12
N ALA A 493 12.56 14.54 -27.03
CA ALA A 493 12.37 14.81 -28.45
C ALA A 493 11.29 15.89 -28.74
N ASN A 494 10.48 16.25 -27.74
CA ASN A 494 9.41 17.25 -27.79
C ASN A 494 9.80 18.58 -27.11
N GLY A 495 11.04 18.70 -26.59
CA GLY A 495 11.53 19.93 -25.96
C GLY A 495 11.18 20.08 -24.46
N ASN A 496 10.68 19.02 -23.79
CA ASN A 496 10.38 19.06 -22.36
C ASN A 496 11.59 18.61 -21.54
N ALA A 497 11.91 19.34 -20.48
CA ALA A 497 12.95 18.93 -19.53
C ALA A 497 12.54 17.63 -18.82
N PHE A 498 13.48 16.69 -18.72
CA PHE A 498 13.29 15.50 -17.87
C PHE A 498 13.41 15.91 -16.40
N ASP A 499 12.35 15.67 -15.66
CA ASP A 499 12.35 15.83 -14.22
C ASP A 499 12.49 14.45 -13.55
N PHE A 500 13.70 14.15 -13.05
CA PHE A 500 13.98 12.92 -12.30
C PHE A 500 13.77 13.08 -10.80
N THR A 501 13.49 14.29 -10.33
CA THR A 501 13.23 14.56 -8.90
C THR A 501 11.82 14.16 -8.51
N THR A 502 10.85 14.34 -9.42
CA THR A 502 9.48 13.89 -9.23
C THR A 502 9.30 12.49 -9.80
N LYS A 503 8.90 11.56 -8.97
CA LYS A 503 8.77 10.15 -9.34
C LYS A 503 7.56 9.52 -8.65
N LEU A 504 6.90 8.63 -9.37
CA LEU A 504 5.79 7.84 -8.89
C LEU A 504 6.28 6.41 -8.69
N LEU A 505 6.66 6.07 -7.45
CA LEU A 505 7.21 4.75 -7.11
C LEU A 505 6.11 3.76 -6.75
N HIS A 506 5.08 4.20 -6.04
CA HIS A 506 4.07 3.37 -5.40
C HIS A 506 2.71 3.54 -6.04
N LEU A 507 2.08 2.44 -6.40
CA LEU A 507 0.73 2.40 -6.95
C LEU A 507 0.07 1.06 -6.63
N ALA A 508 -1.26 1.07 -6.56
CA ALA A 508 -2.06 -0.13 -6.37
C ALA A 508 -3.30 -0.11 -7.25
N TRP A 509 -3.67 -1.26 -7.80
CA TRP A 509 -4.90 -1.44 -8.55
C TRP A 509 -5.98 -2.02 -7.63
N HIS A 510 -7.19 -1.48 -7.73
CA HIS A 510 -8.34 -1.99 -6.99
C HIS A 510 -8.64 -3.46 -7.38
N PRO A 511 -8.90 -4.36 -6.42
CA PRO A 511 -8.98 -5.79 -6.70
C PRO A 511 -10.16 -6.22 -7.60
N THR A 512 -11.22 -5.42 -7.71
CA THR A 512 -12.44 -5.79 -8.46
C THR A 512 -12.88 -4.75 -9.49
N GLU A 513 -12.35 -3.54 -9.44
CA GLU A 513 -12.77 -2.43 -10.31
C GLU A 513 -11.57 -1.82 -11.03
N ASN A 514 -11.84 -1.15 -12.16
CA ASN A 514 -10.81 -0.41 -12.87
C ASN A 514 -10.55 0.94 -12.18
N SER A 515 -9.92 0.86 -11.01
CA SER A 515 -9.49 2.01 -10.24
C SER A 515 -8.05 1.84 -9.79
N ILE A 516 -7.26 2.90 -9.88
CA ILE A 516 -5.84 2.94 -9.48
C ILE A 516 -5.65 4.03 -8.43
N ALA A 517 -4.98 3.67 -7.34
CA ALA A 517 -4.42 4.60 -6.36
C ALA A 517 -2.92 4.71 -6.59
N CYS A 518 -2.38 5.93 -6.61
CA CYS A 518 -0.95 6.16 -6.79
C CYS A 518 -0.45 7.33 -5.95
N ALA A 519 0.82 7.27 -5.53
CA ALA A 519 1.47 8.31 -4.73
C ALA A 519 2.35 9.20 -5.60
N ALA A 520 2.09 10.50 -5.54
CA ALA A 520 2.98 11.53 -6.04
C ALA A 520 3.46 12.38 -4.86
N ALA A 521 4.66 12.09 -4.37
CA ALA A 521 5.21 12.63 -3.12
C ALA A 521 4.27 12.36 -1.92
N ASN A 522 3.76 13.41 -1.27
CA ASN A 522 2.83 13.31 -0.12
C ASN A 522 1.36 13.21 -0.52
N SER A 523 1.05 13.20 -1.83
CA SER A 523 -0.33 13.23 -2.32
C SER A 523 -0.73 11.87 -2.88
N LEU A 524 -1.89 11.38 -2.43
CA LEU A 524 -2.52 10.16 -2.93
C LEU A 524 -3.57 10.54 -3.97
N TYR A 525 -3.34 10.14 -5.22
CA TYR A 525 -4.27 10.33 -6.33
C TYR A 525 -5.02 9.05 -6.62
N MET A 526 -6.30 9.18 -6.96
CA MET A 526 -7.16 8.07 -7.36
C MET A 526 -7.78 8.33 -8.73
N TYR A 527 -7.76 7.30 -9.56
CA TYR A 527 -8.30 7.30 -10.92
C TYR A 527 -9.24 6.14 -11.11
N TYR A 528 -10.23 6.29 -12.00
CA TYR A 528 -11.16 5.23 -12.40
C TYR A 528 -11.35 5.24 -13.91
N ALA A 529 -11.82 4.10 -14.47
CA ALA A 529 -12.11 3.97 -15.88
C ALA A 529 -13.33 3.09 -16.16
#